data_469daf65679df0ba8bf3dd3a06f134ee
#
_entry.id   469daf65679df0ba8bf3dd3a06f134ee
#
_cell.length_a   1.000
_cell.length_b   1.000
_cell.length_c   1.000
_cell.angle_alpha   90.00
_cell.angle_beta   90.00
_cell.angle_gamma   90.00
#
_symmetry.space_group_name_H-M   'P 1'
#
loop_
_entity.id
_entity.type
_entity.pdbx_description
1 polymer ?
#
loop_
_entity_poly.entity_id
_entity_poly.type
_entity_poly.pdbx_seq_one_letter_code
_entity_poly.pdbx_strand_id
1 'polypeptide(L)'
;PYVGPDETIVDQPGLPLPAGGPQKKIYVDGVSASIIAERVEYLDESGKLVTESLRDFTKNALRKRFASLDEFLKRWKSTERKQAIVEELEAEGLRLDAIANELGQNPDPFDLICHVAVDAKPLTRRERAENVKKRNVFTKYGPQARAVLDALLEKYRDEGVLNLDDANVLKVTPFTEMGSVVQLIKAFGGKEGFEKAVHELQAAIYESAA
;
A
#
# COMPACT_ATOMS: atom_id res chain seq x y z
N PRO A 1 -66.32 13.20 -12.60
CA PRO A 1 -65.12 13.26 -11.85
C PRO A 1 -64.98 11.95 -11.01
N TYR A 2 -64.02 11.18 -11.31
CA TYR A 2 -63.72 9.94 -10.64
C TYR A 2 -62.73 10.25 -9.48
N VAL A 3 -63.18 10.04 -8.25
CA VAL A 3 -62.34 10.13 -7.06
C VAL A 3 -61.86 8.72 -6.76
N GLY A 4 -60.56 8.45 -6.97
CA GLY A 4 -59.93 7.19 -6.62
C GLY A 4 -59.79 7.06 -5.09
N PRO A 5 -59.74 5.84 -4.54
CA PRO A 5 -59.59 5.62 -3.11
C PRO A 5 -58.22 6.08 -2.63
N ASP A 6 -58.25 6.76 -1.50
CA ASP A 6 -57.12 7.24 -0.72
C ASP A 6 -56.42 6.02 -0.10
N GLU A 7 -55.28 5.61 -0.65
CA GLU A 7 -54.43 4.59 -0.04
C GLU A 7 -53.67 5.22 1.14
N THR A 8 -54.20 5.06 2.32
CA THR A 8 -53.45 5.34 3.55
C THR A 8 -52.26 4.43 3.63
N ILE A 9 -51.07 4.98 3.43
CA ILE A 9 -49.80 4.30 3.71
C ILE A 9 -49.76 4.03 5.22
N VAL A 10 -49.98 2.78 5.60
CA VAL A 10 -49.80 2.32 6.98
C VAL A 10 -48.26 2.28 7.23
N ASP A 11 -47.83 3.23 8.02
CA ASP A 11 -46.45 3.30 8.51
C ASP A 11 -46.21 2.07 9.41
N GLN A 12 -45.59 1.05 8.84
CA GLN A 12 -45.09 -0.07 9.64
C GLN A 12 -43.82 0.42 10.38
N PRO A 13 -43.73 0.26 11.73
CA PRO A 13 -42.51 0.57 12.46
C PRO A 13 -41.39 -0.29 11.93
N GLY A 14 -40.47 0.37 11.22
CA GLY A 14 -39.38 -0.26 10.49
C GLY A 14 -38.47 -1.07 11.37
N LEU A 15 -38.15 -2.25 10.89
CA LEU A 15 -36.90 -2.90 11.24
C LEU A 15 -35.76 -1.89 11.14
N PRO A 16 -34.84 -1.81 12.11
CA PRO A 16 -33.70 -0.93 12.01
C PRO A 16 -32.90 -1.31 10.77
N LEU A 17 -32.85 -0.42 9.80
CA LEU A 17 -31.93 -0.50 8.67
C LEU A 17 -30.52 -0.59 9.27
N PRO A 18 -29.68 -1.56 8.87
CA PRO A 18 -28.28 -1.55 9.27
C PRO A 18 -27.71 -0.20 8.85
N ALA A 19 -27.05 0.49 9.78
CA ALA A 19 -26.38 1.75 9.54
C ALA A 19 -25.27 1.54 8.49
N GLY A 20 -25.67 1.64 7.22
CA GLY A 20 -24.75 1.61 6.10
C GLY A 20 -23.99 2.92 6.07
N GLY A 21 -22.74 2.91 6.50
CA GLY A 21 -21.79 3.96 6.16
C GLY A 21 -21.72 4.13 4.63
N PRO A 22 -21.18 5.24 4.12
CA PRO A 22 -21.15 5.52 2.69
C PRO A 22 -20.51 4.36 1.91
N GLN A 23 -21.31 3.67 1.10
CA GLN A 23 -20.84 2.60 0.23
C GLN A 23 -19.85 3.20 -0.78
N LYS A 24 -18.61 2.83 -0.69
CA LYS A 24 -17.59 3.28 -1.62
C LYS A 24 -17.62 2.38 -2.86
N LYS A 25 -18.13 2.93 -3.97
CA LYS A 25 -18.08 2.24 -5.27
C LYS A 25 -16.66 2.26 -5.80
N ILE A 26 -16.17 1.12 -6.24
CA ILE A 26 -14.90 0.97 -6.94
C ILE A 26 -15.16 0.35 -8.32
N TYR A 27 -14.26 0.61 -9.26
CA TYR A 27 -14.31 0.01 -10.60
C TYR A 27 -13.09 -0.89 -10.76
N VAL A 28 -13.31 -2.15 -11.10
CA VAL A 28 -12.27 -3.13 -11.36
C VAL A 28 -12.54 -3.74 -12.72
N ASP A 29 -11.59 -3.66 -13.63
CA ASP A 29 -11.72 -4.09 -15.02
C ASP A 29 -13.01 -3.55 -15.71
N GLY A 30 -13.40 -2.31 -15.40
CA GLY A 30 -14.60 -1.70 -15.95
C GLY A 30 -15.92 -2.14 -15.29
N VAL A 31 -15.88 -3.05 -14.31
CA VAL A 31 -17.06 -3.50 -13.57
C VAL A 31 -17.22 -2.69 -12.29
N SER A 32 -18.42 -2.18 -12.04
CA SER A 32 -18.74 -1.48 -10.79
C SER A 32 -18.87 -2.48 -9.65
N ALA A 33 -18.05 -2.34 -8.62
CA ALA A 33 -18.11 -3.11 -7.39
C ALA A 33 -18.42 -2.18 -6.20
N SER A 34 -19.18 -2.67 -5.22
CA SER A 34 -19.41 -1.95 -3.97
C SER A 34 -18.87 -2.74 -2.80
N ILE A 35 -18.17 -2.05 -1.89
CA ILE A 35 -17.64 -2.65 -0.66
C ILE A 35 -18.67 -2.42 0.43
N ILE A 36 -19.19 -3.52 0.97
CA ILE A 36 -20.12 -3.54 2.10
C ILE A 36 -19.40 -4.22 3.27
N ALA A 37 -18.81 -3.41 4.15
CA ALA A 37 -17.96 -3.89 5.23
C ALA A 37 -16.77 -4.73 4.70
N GLU A 38 -16.64 -5.99 5.09
CA GLU A 38 -15.57 -6.90 4.69
C GLU A 38 -15.90 -7.72 3.42
N ARG A 39 -16.99 -7.37 2.72
CA ARG A 39 -17.46 -8.10 1.54
C ARG A 39 -17.50 -7.21 0.32
N VAL A 40 -17.27 -7.80 -0.84
CA VAL A 40 -17.36 -7.16 -2.16
C VAL A 40 -18.50 -7.81 -2.93
N GLU A 41 -19.41 -7.00 -3.45
CA GLU A 41 -20.49 -7.44 -4.33
C GLU A 41 -20.27 -6.85 -5.73
N TYR A 42 -20.25 -7.70 -6.72
CA TYR A 42 -20.08 -7.31 -8.13
C TYR A 42 -20.83 -8.25 -9.07
N LEU A 43 -21.06 -7.81 -10.29
CA LEU A 43 -21.58 -8.68 -11.35
C LEU A 43 -20.41 -9.32 -12.10
N ASP A 44 -20.43 -10.63 -12.22
CA ASP A 44 -19.46 -11.35 -13.05
C ASP A 44 -19.73 -11.13 -14.56
N GLU A 45 -18.87 -11.68 -15.41
CA GLU A 45 -18.99 -11.57 -16.88
C GLU A 45 -20.32 -12.12 -17.43
N SER A 46 -20.99 -12.99 -16.67
CA SER A 46 -22.32 -13.54 -17.02
C SER A 46 -23.48 -12.66 -16.54
N GLY A 47 -23.19 -11.57 -15.80
CA GLY A 47 -24.19 -10.71 -15.18
C GLY A 47 -24.79 -11.25 -13.87
N LYS A 48 -24.18 -12.30 -13.28
CA LYS A 48 -24.60 -12.86 -12.00
C LYS A 48 -23.96 -12.08 -10.86
N LEU A 49 -24.78 -11.75 -9.85
CA LEU A 49 -24.28 -11.13 -8.62
C LEU A 49 -23.40 -12.12 -7.83
N VAL A 50 -22.16 -11.74 -7.60
CA VAL A 50 -21.18 -12.47 -6.78
C VAL A 50 -20.90 -11.66 -5.52
N THR A 51 -20.91 -12.34 -4.38
CA THR A 51 -20.53 -11.78 -3.09
C THR A 51 -19.36 -12.61 -2.54
N GLU A 52 -18.23 -11.97 -2.34
CA GLU A 52 -17.05 -12.63 -1.76
C GLU A 52 -16.38 -11.76 -0.69
N SER A 53 -15.47 -12.33 0.09
CA SER A 53 -14.70 -11.55 1.05
C SER A 53 -13.78 -10.56 0.32
N LEU A 54 -13.50 -9.42 0.95
CA LEU A 54 -12.54 -8.44 0.40
C LEU A 54 -11.18 -9.09 0.12
N ARG A 55 -10.77 -10.02 0.98
CA ARG A 55 -9.52 -10.75 0.85
C ARG A 55 -9.50 -11.66 -0.39
N ASP A 56 -10.57 -12.45 -0.61
CA ASP A 56 -10.66 -13.34 -1.78
C ASP A 56 -10.73 -12.54 -3.08
N PHE A 57 -11.51 -11.46 -3.09
CA PHE A 57 -11.57 -10.53 -4.20
C PHE A 57 -10.19 -9.96 -4.54
N THR A 58 -9.46 -9.45 -3.53
CA THR A 58 -8.11 -8.92 -3.72
C THR A 58 -7.14 -10.00 -4.18
N LYS A 59 -7.24 -11.22 -3.65
CA LYS A 59 -6.42 -12.37 -4.08
C LYS A 59 -6.66 -12.72 -5.55
N ASN A 60 -7.91 -12.72 -5.99
CA ASN A 60 -8.29 -12.98 -7.37
C ASN A 60 -7.79 -11.86 -8.30
N ALA A 61 -7.91 -10.59 -7.91
CA ALA A 61 -7.39 -9.46 -8.67
C ALA A 61 -5.85 -9.52 -8.80
N LEU A 62 -5.13 -9.84 -7.71
CA LEU A 62 -3.68 -10.03 -7.75
C LEU A 62 -3.26 -11.18 -8.68
N ARG A 63 -4.01 -12.30 -8.68
CA ARG A 63 -3.74 -13.43 -9.59
C ARG A 63 -3.98 -13.11 -11.05
N LYS A 64 -4.94 -12.25 -11.37
CA LYS A 64 -5.16 -11.76 -12.73
C LYS A 64 -3.99 -10.85 -13.16
N ARG A 65 -3.43 -10.07 -12.26
CA ARG A 65 -2.37 -9.09 -12.54
C ARG A 65 -0.97 -9.72 -12.58
N PHE A 66 -0.72 -10.70 -11.71
CA PHE A 66 0.56 -11.41 -11.61
C PHE A 66 0.32 -12.91 -11.73
N ALA A 67 0.93 -13.54 -12.71
CA ALA A 67 0.80 -14.99 -12.93
C ALA A 67 1.31 -15.81 -11.73
N SER A 68 2.22 -15.23 -10.92
CA SER A 68 2.76 -15.84 -9.70
C SER A 68 3.25 -14.79 -8.71
N LEU A 69 3.43 -15.20 -7.44
CA LEU A 69 4.10 -14.39 -6.44
C LEU A 69 5.54 -14.03 -6.87
N ASP A 70 6.24 -14.96 -7.52
CA ASP A 70 7.62 -14.74 -8.01
C ASP A 70 7.67 -13.61 -9.04
N GLU A 71 6.66 -13.50 -9.90
CA GLU A 71 6.55 -12.39 -10.85
C GLU A 71 6.37 -11.05 -10.14
N PHE A 72 5.48 -11.00 -9.14
CA PHE A 72 5.32 -9.82 -8.29
C PHE A 72 6.63 -9.46 -7.60
N LEU A 73 7.31 -10.42 -6.98
CA LEU A 73 8.58 -10.20 -6.28
C LEU A 73 9.67 -9.67 -7.22
N LYS A 74 9.77 -10.23 -8.44
CA LYS A 74 10.70 -9.75 -9.48
C LYS A 74 10.38 -8.32 -9.87
N ARG A 75 9.11 -8.02 -10.15
CA ARG A 75 8.67 -6.67 -10.51
C ARG A 75 8.92 -5.68 -9.39
N TRP A 76 8.59 -6.05 -8.14
CA TRP A 76 8.86 -5.23 -6.97
C TRP A 76 10.36 -4.91 -6.82
N LYS A 77 11.22 -5.92 -6.95
CA LYS A 77 12.68 -5.74 -6.86
C LYS A 77 13.25 -4.87 -7.97
N SER A 78 12.78 -5.03 -9.20
CA SER A 78 13.30 -4.32 -10.39
C SER A 78 12.75 -2.90 -10.55
N THR A 79 11.61 -2.57 -9.94
CA THR A 79 10.99 -1.25 -10.08
C THR A 79 11.71 -0.25 -9.18
N GLU A 80 12.17 0.85 -9.75
CA GLU A 80 12.82 1.93 -8.99
C GLU A 80 11.81 2.59 -8.04
N ARG A 81 10.64 2.96 -8.55
CA ARG A 81 9.58 3.62 -7.80
C ARG A 81 8.54 2.59 -7.30
N LYS A 82 8.75 2.03 -6.09
CA LYS A 82 7.86 1.03 -5.47
C LYS A 82 6.42 1.51 -5.35
N GLN A 83 6.23 2.78 -5.05
CA GLN A 83 4.91 3.40 -4.95
C GLN A 83 4.11 3.29 -6.25
N ALA A 84 4.76 3.30 -7.42
CA ALA A 84 4.06 3.16 -8.69
C ALA A 84 3.31 1.81 -8.81
N ILE A 85 3.85 0.74 -8.23
CA ILE A 85 3.16 -0.56 -8.20
C ILE A 85 1.93 -0.48 -7.29
N VAL A 86 2.04 0.17 -6.14
CA VAL A 86 0.91 0.36 -5.21
C VAL A 86 -0.18 1.19 -5.88
N GLU A 87 0.17 2.33 -6.47
CA GLU A 87 -0.76 3.22 -7.19
C GLU A 87 -1.47 2.50 -8.34
N GLU A 88 -0.75 1.66 -9.09
CA GLU A 88 -1.31 0.84 -10.17
C GLU A 88 -2.34 -0.15 -9.63
N LEU A 89 -2.01 -0.87 -8.56
CA LEU A 89 -2.92 -1.84 -7.94
C LEU A 89 -4.16 -1.14 -7.35
N GLU A 90 -4.00 0.01 -6.72
CA GLU A 90 -5.11 0.80 -6.19
C GLU A 90 -6.00 1.33 -7.33
N ALA A 91 -5.42 1.75 -8.45
CA ALA A 91 -6.16 2.18 -9.64
C ALA A 91 -6.96 1.02 -10.26
N GLU A 92 -6.47 -0.20 -10.16
CA GLU A 92 -7.17 -1.43 -10.57
C GLU A 92 -8.23 -1.87 -9.53
N GLY A 93 -8.42 -1.09 -8.45
CA GLY A 93 -9.47 -1.30 -7.46
C GLY A 93 -9.07 -2.13 -6.25
N LEU A 94 -7.80 -2.50 -6.11
CA LEU A 94 -7.33 -3.14 -4.88
C LEU A 94 -7.39 -2.16 -3.71
N ARG A 95 -7.94 -2.63 -2.59
CA ARG A 95 -8.15 -1.82 -1.38
C ARG A 95 -7.20 -2.27 -0.29
N LEU A 96 -5.91 -1.94 -0.47
CA LEU A 96 -4.87 -2.27 0.51
C LEU A 96 -5.13 -1.58 1.86
N ASP A 97 -5.69 -0.37 1.84
CA ASP A 97 -6.12 0.37 3.02
C ASP A 97 -7.17 -0.40 3.86
N ALA A 98 -8.16 -1.01 3.19
CA ALA A 98 -9.20 -1.78 3.88
C ALA A 98 -8.64 -3.05 4.52
N ILE A 99 -7.73 -3.75 3.83
CA ILE A 99 -7.06 -4.94 4.38
C ILE A 99 -6.15 -4.56 5.57
N ALA A 100 -5.43 -3.45 5.49
CA ALA A 100 -4.62 -2.95 6.59
C ALA A 100 -5.48 -2.65 7.83
N ASN A 101 -6.65 -2.04 7.64
CA ASN A 101 -7.60 -1.75 8.71
C ASN A 101 -8.15 -3.03 9.36
N GLU A 102 -8.47 -4.05 8.56
CA GLU A 102 -8.92 -5.37 9.05
C GLU A 102 -7.85 -6.02 9.95
N LEU A 103 -6.58 -5.91 9.58
CA LEU A 103 -5.47 -6.44 10.36
C LEU A 103 -5.18 -5.65 11.64
N GLY A 104 -5.72 -4.42 11.77
CA GLY A 104 -5.52 -3.55 12.94
C GLY A 104 -4.06 -3.13 13.16
N GLN A 105 -3.22 -3.22 12.14
CA GLN A 105 -1.80 -2.89 12.13
C GLN A 105 -1.51 -1.91 11.00
N ASN A 106 -0.31 -1.37 10.95
CA ASN A 106 0.17 -0.55 9.83
C ASN A 106 1.27 -1.31 9.06
N PRO A 107 0.90 -2.38 8.32
CA PRO A 107 1.84 -3.16 7.55
C PRO A 107 2.33 -2.38 6.33
N ASP A 108 3.45 -2.80 5.79
CA ASP A 108 3.93 -2.29 4.52
C ASP A 108 3.02 -2.82 3.39
N PRO A 109 2.72 -2.04 2.34
CA PRO A 109 1.93 -2.49 1.19
C PRO A 109 2.46 -3.78 0.55
N PHE A 110 3.77 -3.95 0.50
CA PHE A 110 4.40 -5.19 0.03
C PHE A 110 3.97 -6.40 0.87
N ASP A 111 3.97 -6.25 2.20
CA ASP A 111 3.57 -7.32 3.12
C ASP A 111 2.08 -7.63 3.03
N LEU A 112 1.24 -6.62 2.80
CA LEU A 112 -0.18 -6.83 2.54
C LEU A 112 -0.40 -7.68 1.29
N ILE A 113 0.30 -7.36 0.21
CA ILE A 113 0.20 -8.12 -1.04
C ILE A 113 0.67 -9.57 -0.82
N CYS A 114 1.80 -9.79 -0.16
CA CYS A 114 2.29 -11.12 0.18
C CYS A 114 1.32 -11.87 1.11
N HIS A 115 0.73 -11.18 2.10
CA HIS A 115 -0.26 -11.76 3.01
C HIS A 115 -1.50 -12.26 2.24
N VAL A 116 -2.03 -11.44 1.35
CA VAL A 116 -3.20 -11.83 0.55
C VAL A 116 -2.86 -12.95 -0.44
N ALA A 117 -1.68 -12.88 -1.08
CA ALA A 117 -1.30 -13.86 -2.11
C ALA A 117 -1.03 -15.25 -1.56
N VAL A 118 -0.30 -15.36 -0.44
CA VAL A 118 0.25 -16.64 0.08
C VAL A 118 0.09 -16.83 1.58
N ASP A 119 -0.78 -16.06 2.22
CA ASP A 119 -1.03 -16.12 3.66
C ASP A 119 0.23 -15.85 4.53
N ALA A 120 1.22 -15.12 3.99
CA ALA A 120 2.40 -14.73 4.74
C ALA A 120 2.02 -13.82 5.91
N LYS A 121 2.73 -13.95 7.05
CA LYS A 121 2.55 -13.01 8.16
C LYS A 121 3.07 -11.63 7.75
N PRO A 122 2.24 -10.59 7.71
CA PRO A 122 2.70 -9.27 7.30
C PRO A 122 3.60 -8.66 8.38
N LEU A 123 4.67 -8.00 7.93
CA LEU A 123 5.51 -7.16 8.78
C LEU A 123 5.00 -5.72 8.74
N THR A 124 5.09 -5.05 9.87
CA THR A 124 4.90 -3.60 9.94
C THR A 124 6.11 -2.87 9.38
N ARG A 125 5.92 -1.65 8.92
CA ARG A 125 7.02 -0.76 8.49
C ARG A 125 8.07 -0.62 9.57
N ARG A 126 7.65 -0.56 10.83
CA ARG A 126 8.54 -0.49 11.99
C ARG A 126 9.42 -1.73 12.11
N GLU A 127 8.84 -2.93 12.03
CA GLU A 127 9.59 -4.18 12.09
C GLU A 127 10.61 -4.28 10.95
N ARG A 128 10.24 -3.85 9.73
CA ARG A 128 11.17 -3.79 8.59
C ARG A 128 12.31 -2.83 8.85
N ALA A 129 12.05 -1.62 9.32
CA ALA A 129 13.07 -0.63 9.63
C ALA A 129 14.02 -1.14 10.74
N GLU A 130 13.49 -1.76 11.79
CA GLU A 130 14.30 -2.36 12.84
C GLU A 130 15.18 -3.51 12.33
N ASN A 131 14.68 -4.33 11.41
CA ASN A 131 15.46 -5.41 10.78
C ASN A 131 16.63 -4.86 9.96
N VAL A 132 16.44 -3.76 9.22
CA VAL A 132 17.54 -3.08 8.51
C VAL A 132 18.58 -2.57 9.48
N LYS A 133 18.19 -1.91 10.57
CA LYS A 133 19.11 -1.41 11.61
C LYS A 133 19.94 -2.53 12.23
N LYS A 134 19.31 -3.64 12.60
CA LYS A 134 20.01 -4.80 13.20
C LYS A 134 21.09 -5.39 12.30
N ARG A 135 20.90 -5.34 10.98
CA ARG A 135 21.88 -5.88 10.01
C ARG A 135 23.07 -4.97 9.75
N ASN A 136 23.04 -3.71 10.21
CA ASN A 136 24.14 -2.74 10.04
C ASN A 136 24.63 -2.61 8.58
N VAL A 137 23.73 -2.63 7.61
CA VAL A 137 24.07 -2.71 6.18
C VAL A 137 24.80 -1.47 5.64
N PHE A 138 24.78 -0.36 6.37
CA PHE A 138 25.33 0.93 5.93
C PHE A 138 26.72 1.25 6.49
N THR A 139 27.43 0.29 7.05
CA THR A 139 28.77 0.50 7.67
C THR A 139 29.83 1.00 6.70
N LYS A 140 29.67 0.75 5.40
CA LYS A 140 30.56 1.23 4.33
C LYS A 140 30.46 2.74 4.05
N TYR A 141 29.37 3.37 4.45
CA TYR A 141 29.17 4.80 4.24
C TYR A 141 29.82 5.64 5.35
N GLY A 142 30.26 6.84 5.02
CA GLY A 142 30.79 7.81 5.99
C GLY A 142 29.71 8.28 7.00
N PRO A 143 30.11 8.89 8.12
CA PRO A 143 29.16 9.25 9.19
C PRO A 143 27.97 10.10 8.72
N GLN A 144 28.21 11.10 7.88
CA GLN A 144 27.15 11.97 7.37
C GLN A 144 26.18 11.23 6.44
N ALA A 145 26.70 10.39 5.51
CA ALA A 145 25.86 9.60 4.63
C ALA A 145 25.03 8.56 5.41
N ARG A 146 25.62 7.94 6.45
CA ARG A 146 24.86 7.04 7.35
C ARG A 146 23.73 7.75 8.07
N ALA A 147 23.99 8.94 8.61
CA ALA A 147 22.95 9.74 9.28
C ALA A 147 21.79 10.05 8.34
N VAL A 148 22.06 10.34 7.07
CA VAL A 148 21.00 10.54 6.05
C VAL A 148 20.23 9.25 5.78
N LEU A 149 20.91 8.10 5.63
CA LEU A 149 20.24 6.81 5.42
C LEU A 149 19.38 6.40 6.62
N ASP A 150 19.87 6.65 7.84
CA ASP A 150 19.10 6.40 9.06
C ASP A 150 17.85 7.30 9.12
N ALA A 151 17.97 8.57 8.74
CA ALA A 151 16.83 9.49 8.68
C ALA A 151 15.81 9.09 7.58
N LEU A 152 16.28 8.59 6.43
CA LEU A 152 15.43 8.03 5.38
C LEU A 152 14.69 6.77 5.87
N LEU A 153 15.37 5.93 6.63
CA LEU A 153 14.77 4.74 7.21
C LEU A 153 13.69 5.06 8.26
N GLU A 154 13.92 6.10 9.10
CA GLU A 154 12.90 6.61 10.02
C GLU A 154 11.69 7.16 9.25
N LYS A 155 11.94 7.93 8.19
CA LYS A 155 10.88 8.45 7.33
C LYS A 155 10.07 7.33 6.66
N TYR A 156 10.74 6.27 6.19
CA TYR A 156 10.07 5.07 5.71
C TYR A 156 9.18 4.44 6.80
N ARG A 157 9.69 4.31 8.03
CA ARG A 157 8.93 3.75 9.15
C ARG A 157 7.63 4.52 9.39
N ASP A 158 7.67 5.83 9.31
CA ASP A 158 6.54 6.70 9.66
C ASP A 158 5.59 6.93 8.48
N GLU A 159 6.11 7.12 7.26
CA GLU A 159 5.34 7.51 6.08
C GLU A 159 5.28 6.42 4.99
N GLY A 160 6.11 5.38 5.09
CA GLY A 160 6.21 4.32 4.09
C GLY A 160 7.19 4.63 2.94
N VAL A 161 7.10 3.81 1.88
CA VAL A 161 8.02 3.82 0.73
C VAL A 161 7.90 5.08 -0.14
N LEU A 162 6.84 5.82 0.04
CA LEU A 162 6.34 6.86 -0.85
C LEU A 162 7.35 7.88 -1.36
N ASN A 163 8.41 8.16 -0.62
CA ASN A 163 9.28 9.30 -0.90
C ASN A 163 10.77 9.00 -0.84
N LEU A 164 11.16 7.72 -0.80
CA LEU A 164 12.58 7.38 -0.74
C LEU A 164 13.32 7.66 -2.05
N ASP A 165 12.61 7.63 -3.18
CA ASP A 165 13.20 7.72 -4.52
C ASP A 165 13.39 9.15 -5.01
N ASP A 166 12.73 10.12 -4.37
CA ASP A 166 12.78 11.52 -4.79
C ASP A 166 13.78 12.30 -3.92
N ALA A 167 14.81 12.86 -4.56
CA ALA A 167 15.76 13.78 -3.88
C ALA A 167 15.04 14.98 -3.22
N ASN A 168 13.78 15.25 -3.55
CA ASN A 168 12.96 16.25 -2.86
C ASN A 168 12.72 15.87 -1.39
N VAL A 169 12.83 14.61 -1.00
CA VAL A 169 12.79 14.20 0.41
C VAL A 169 13.85 14.92 1.25
N LEU A 170 14.99 15.25 0.65
CA LEU A 170 16.06 15.98 1.34
C LEU A 170 15.74 17.47 1.58
N LYS A 171 14.62 17.98 1.05
CA LYS A 171 14.18 19.37 1.24
C LYS A 171 13.26 19.57 2.46
N VAL A 172 12.92 18.50 3.14
CA VAL A 172 12.05 18.54 4.33
C VAL A 172 12.79 18.10 5.58
N THR A 173 12.26 18.45 6.76
CA THR A 173 12.78 17.98 8.04
C THR A 173 12.74 16.44 8.11
N PRO A 174 13.77 15.77 8.68
CA PRO A 174 14.91 16.34 9.40
C PRO A 174 16.12 16.72 8.51
N PHE A 175 16.09 16.47 7.22
CA PHE A 175 17.23 16.61 6.32
C PHE A 175 17.73 18.06 6.20
N THR A 176 16.82 19.04 6.22
CA THR A 176 17.16 20.47 6.18
C THR A 176 18.01 20.92 7.38
N GLU A 177 17.90 20.22 8.50
CA GLU A 177 18.70 20.47 9.71
C GLU A 177 20.08 19.80 9.61
N MET A 178 20.24 18.79 8.77
CA MET A 178 21.48 18.05 8.57
C MET A 178 22.42 18.72 7.55
N GLY A 179 21.89 19.67 6.76
CA GLY A 179 22.64 20.42 5.76
C GLY A 179 21.85 20.75 4.50
N SER A 180 22.49 21.44 3.57
CA SER A 180 21.87 21.67 2.26
C SER A 180 21.81 20.39 1.43
N VAL A 181 20.81 20.27 0.55
CA VAL A 181 20.66 19.12 -0.37
C VAL A 181 21.96 18.79 -1.10
N VAL A 182 22.70 19.80 -1.55
CA VAL A 182 23.98 19.63 -2.25
C VAL A 182 25.04 19.01 -1.32
N GLN A 183 25.10 19.44 -0.06
CA GLN A 183 26.03 18.88 0.92
C GLN A 183 25.68 17.42 1.26
N LEU A 184 24.40 17.11 1.44
CA LEU A 184 23.94 15.77 1.72
C LEU A 184 24.24 14.81 0.56
N ILE A 185 23.94 15.20 -0.67
CA ILE A 185 24.27 14.42 -1.88
C ILE A 185 25.78 14.23 -2.02
N LYS A 186 26.58 15.26 -1.72
CA LYS A 186 28.04 15.18 -1.79
C LYS A 186 28.63 14.16 -0.81
N ALA A 187 27.97 13.92 0.34
CA ALA A 187 28.39 12.91 1.31
C ALA A 187 28.35 11.48 0.74
N PHE A 188 27.62 11.25 -0.36
CA PHE A 188 27.55 9.97 -1.08
C PHE A 188 28.49 9.93 -2.31
N GLY A 189 29.29 10.97 -2.54
CA GLY A 189 30.11 11.08 -3.75
C GLY A 189 29.38 11.67 -4.96
N GLY A 190 28.21 12.28 -4.76
CA GLY A 190 27.39 12.91 -5.81
C GLY A 190 26.04 12.22 -5.99
N LYS A 191 25.31 12.65 -7.03
CA LYS A 191 23.93 12.21 -7.30
C LYS A 191 23.85 10.71 -7.52
N GLU A 192 24.70 10.13 -8.37
CA GLU A 192 24.72 8.69 -8.64
C GLU A 192 25.01 7.86 -7.36
N GLY A 193 25.92 8.35 -6.52
CA GLY A 193 26.22 7.71 -5.24
C GLY A 193 25.03 7.71 -4.27
N PHE A 194 24.28 8.82 -4.24
CA PHE A 194 23.05 8.94 -3.46
C PHE A 194 21.96 7.98 -3.99
N GLU A 195 21.68 7.98 -5.28
CA GLU A 195 20.70 7.10 -5.92
C GLU A 195 21.03 5.63 -5.64
N LYS A 196 22.31 5.25 -5.77
CA LYS A 196 22.76 3.91 -5.43
C LYS A 196 22.53 3.57 -3.96
N ALA A 197 22.81 4.50 -3.04
CA ALA A 197 22.59 4.29 -1.61
C ALA A 197 21.11 4.14 -1.25
N VAL A 198 20.23 4.91 -1.90
CA VAL A 198 18.76 4.77 -1.76
C VAL A 198 18.29 3.42 -2.29
N HIS A 199 18.79 2.98 -3.43
CA HIS A 199 18.52 1.64 -3.97
C HIS A 199 18.93 0.52 -3.00
N GLU A 200 20.10 0.65 -2.39
CA GLU A 200 20.58 -0.31 -1.39
C GLU A 200 19.72 -0.29 -0.12
N LEU A 201 19.25 0.90 0.30
CA LEU A 201 18.32 1.03 1.41
C LEU A 201 16.99 0.30 1.10
N GLN A 202 16.42 0.52 -0.08
CA GLN A 202 15.20 -0.17 -0.51
C GLN A 202 15.40 -1.69 -0.61
N ALA A 203 16.50 -2.13 -1.20
CA ALA A 203 16.83 -3.55 -1.25
C ALA A 203 16.93 -4.14 0.16
N ALA A 204 17.57 -3.43 1.10
CA ALA A 204 17.68 -3.87 2.49
C ALA A 204 16.33 -3.92 3.21
N ILE A 205 15.40 -3.02 2.92
CA ILE A 205 14.04 -3.03 3.48
C ILE A 205 13.29 -4.30 3.07
N TYR A 206 13.43 -4.73 1.80
CA TYR A 206 12.64 -5.84 1.23
C TYR A 206 13.41 -7.17 1.11
N GLU A 207 14.68 -7.22 1.54
CA GLU A 207 15.50 -8.45 1.45
C GLU A 207 14.99 -9.58 2.35
N SER A 208 14.35 -9.27 3.46
CA SER A 208 13.84 -10.25 4.44
C SER A 208 12.44 -10.81 4.11
N ALA A 209 11.99 -10.68 2.88
CA ALA A 209 10.68 -11.15 2.43
C ALA A 209 10.73 -12.52 1.71
N ALA A 210 11.83 -13.26 1.86
CA ALA A 210 11.97 -14.61 1.33
C ALA A 210 12.01 -15.63 2.45
#